data_159bb59d1f55e392ede5f850e3b5563e
#
_entry.id   159bb59d1f55e392ede5f850e3b5563e
#
_cell.length_a   1.000
_cell.length_b   1.000
_cell.length_c   1.000
_cell.angle_alpha   90.00
_cell.angle_beta   90.00
_cell.angle_gamma   90.00
#
_symmetry.space_group_name_H-M   'P 1'
#
loop_
_entity.id
_entity.type
_entity.pdbx_description
1 polymer ?
#
loop_
_entity_poly.entity_id
_entity_poly.type
_entity_poly.pdbx_seq_one_letter_code
_entity_poly.pdbx_strand_id
1 'polypeptide(L)'
;MPSIAFIFAYRETDKWNTPLAVVEEFKSRGWDTSIYSLFDSSDNYVDDNVYKLLKTKPDVIMHMDWGRHLSPVLSQLRNTGAFCIMEAGDDPQNFERNVVKAPWFDLILTPDARSTQEYINRGFNAEWWTHFADTRVYYPINVEEKYVAVSSRGRGSSQILDTLADYYKDQIINQNGWEGKEHTKFLNSGQMVIQHSRWGEITRRIFEGMACGKLVITDRLHKDTLLDTLFIEGEDIVYYNDLQDCAEKIAFYNTHPEEREIIAQNGYLKTLQAHTQVQRVDLIIEKWENYQSR
;
A
#
# COMPACT_ATOMS: atom_id res chain seq x y z
N MET A 1 -28.90 1.40 -2.25
CA MET A 1 -27.54 1.68 -1.74
C MET A 1 -26.66 0.55 -2.20
N PRO A 2 -25.58 0.81 -2.94
CA PRO A 2 -24.70 -0.26 -3.39
C PRO A 2 -23.98 -0.92 -2.19
N SER A 3 -23.65 -2.19 -2.35
CA SER A 3 -23.08 -3.00 -1.30
C SER A 3 -21.77 -3.64 -1.72
N ILE A 4 -20.81 -3.72 -0.79
CA ILE A 4 -19.51 -4.36 -1.02
C ILE A 4 -19.14 -5.29 0.15
N ALA A 5 -18.73 -6.50 -0.20
CA ALA A 5 -18.22 -7.49 0.74
C ALA A 5 -16.71 -7.63 0.59
N PHE A 6 -15.99 -7.50 1.68
CA PHE A 6 -14.55 -7.64 1.74
C PHE A 6 -14.15 -9.00 2.32
N ILE A 7 -13.15 -9.63 1.71
CA ILE A 7 -12.54 -10.88 2.19
C ILE A 7 -11.07 -10.61 2.43
N PHE A 8 -10.64 -10.63 3.69
CA PHE A 8 -9.21 -10.49 4.05
C PHE A 8 -8.94 -11.04 5.47
N ALA A 9 -7.67 -11.16 5.81
CA ALA A 9 -7.24 -11.51 7.14
C ALA A 9 -7.52 -10.36 8.13
N TYR A 10 -8.62 -10.45 8.86
CA TYR A 10 -9.08 -9.42 9.80
C TYR A 10 -9.23 -9.96 11.20
N ARG A 11 -8.75 -9.19 12.17
CA ARG A 11 -9.01 -9.39 13.61
C ARG A 11 -9.62 -8.12 14.17
N GLU A 12 -10.53 -8.26 15.13
CA GLU A 12 -11.12 -7.11 15.82
C GLU A 12 -10.08 -6.25 16.57
N THR A 13 -8.93 -6.83 16.87
CA THR A 13 -7.79 -6.15 17.50
C THR A 13 -6.92 -5.36 16.54
N ASP A 14 -7.11 -5.50 15.24
CA ASP A 14 -6.33 -4.77 14.24
C ASP A 14 -6.62 -3.27 14.35
N LYS A 15 -5.57 -2.50 14.62
CA LYS A 15 -5.68 -1.05 14.76
C LYS A 15 -5.79 -0.35 13.42
N TRP A 16 -5.02 -0.84 12.46
CA TRP A 16 -5.02 -0.37 11.09
C TRP A 16 -4.34 -1.38 10.17
N ASN A 17 -4.87 -1.51 8.94
CA ASN A 17 -4.24 -2.19 7.81
C ASN A 17 -4.77 -1.62 6.49
N THR A 18 -4.15 -1.96 5.37
CA THR A 18 -4.55 -1.45 4.04
C THR A 18 -6.00 -1.81 3.67
N PRO A 19 -6.50 -3.04 3.89
CA PRO A 19 -7.90 -3.35 3.66
C PRO A 19 -8.85 -2.46 4.45
N LEU A 20 -8.60 -2.19 5.72
CA LEU A 20 -9.45 -1.32 6.54
C LEU A 20 -9.50 0.11 6.00
N ALA A 21 -8.40 0.62 5.43
CA ALA A 21 -8.41 1.93 4.79
C ALA A 21 -9.43 1.99 3.63
N VAL A 22 -9.51 0.92 2.84
CA VAL A 22 -10.46 0.82 1.72
C VAL A 22 -11.90 0.65 2.23
N VAL A 23 -12.10 -0.21 3.24
CA VAL A 23 -13.43 -0.41 3.88
C VAL A 23 -13.99 0.91 4.40
N GLU A 24 -13.19 1.65 5.17
CA GLU A 24 -13.64 2.92 5.77
C GLU A 24 -13.90 3.99 4.70
N GLU A 25 -13.18 3.98 3.60
CA GLU A 25 -13.45 4.91 2.49
C GLU A 25 -14.79 4.57 1.80
N PHE A 26 -15.11 3.29 1.55
CA PHE A 26 -16.42 2.89 1.04
C PHE A 26 -17.56 3.26 1.99
N LYS A 27 -17.38 3.05 3.30
CA LYS A 27 -18.37 3.48 4.31
C LYS A 27 -18.61 4.99 4.27
N SER A 28 -17.56 5.80 4.16
CA SER A 28 -17.67 7.26 4.10
C SER A 28 -18.47 7.75 2.90
N ARG A 29 -18.53 6.93 1.83
CA ARG A 29 -19.31 7.20 0.61
C ARG A 29 -20.73 6.62 0.65
N GLY A 30 -21.16 6.09 1.78
CA GLY A 30 -22.49 5.56 1.97
C GLY A 30 -22.73 4.17 1.35
N TRP A 31 -21.67 3.40 1.09
CA TRP A 31 -21.83 2.00 0.68
C TRP A 31 -22.16 1.12 1.89
N ASP A 32 -23.00 0.12 1.68
CA ASP A 32 -23.20 -0.96 2.65
C ASP A 32 -22.00 -1.89 2.61
N THR A 33 -21.24 -1.97 3.71
CA THR A 33 -19.95 -2.69 3.75
C THR A 33 -20.01 -3.84 4.73
N SER A 34 -19.51 -5.00 4.33
CA SER A 34 -19.36 -6.17 5.20
C SER A 34 -17.95 -6.76 5.10
N ILE A 35 -17.44 -7.30 6.20
CA ILE A 35 -16.12 -7.94 6.26
C ILE A 35 -16.31 -9.43 6.58
N TYR A 36 -15.69 -10.27 5.77
CA TYR A 36 -15.63 -11.71 5.94
C TYR A 36 -14.17 -12.10 6.21
N SER A 37 -13.83 -12.28 7.49
CA SER A 37 -12.46 -12.60 7.87
C SER A 37 -12.05 -13.98 7.36
N LEU A 38 -10.81 -14.08 6.89
CA LEU A 38 -10.16 -15.35 6.56
C LEU A 38 -9.59 -16.07 7.79
N PHE A 39 -9.68 -15.47 8.96
CA PHE A 39 -9.25 -16.09 10.21
C PHE A 39 -10.44 -16.49 11.10
N ASP A 40 -10.28 -17.63 11.79
CA ASP A 40 -11.11 -17.97 12.96
C ASP A 40 -10.62 -17.25 14.22
N SER A 41 -11.29 -17.52 15.34
CA SER A 41 -10.91 -16.97 16.67
C SER A 41 -9.55 -17.47 17.19
N SER A 42 -8.97 -18.47 16.54
CA SER A 42 -7.67 -19.07 16.87
C SER A 42 -6.57 -18.72 15.87
N ASP A 43 -6.82 -17.72 15.01
CA ASP A 43 -5.90 -17.25 13.96
C ASP A 43 -5.56 -18.30 12.88
N ASN A 44 -6.42 -19.31 12.68
CA ASN A 44 -6.26 -20.22 11.56
C ASN A 44 -7.03 -19.73 10.34
N TYR A 45 -6.48 -19.99 9.15
CA TYR A 45 -7.22 -19.77 7.89
C TYR A 45 -8.41 -20.70 7.78
N VAL A 46 -9.59 -20.12 7.52
CA VAL A 46 -10.86 -20.85 7.39
C VAL A 46 -11.70 -20.34 6.22
N ASP A 47 -12.41 -21.24 5.60
CA ASP A 47 -13.34 -20.93 4.49
C ASP A 47 -14.77 -20.63 4.96
N ASP A 48 -15.09 -20.84 6.23
CA ASP A 48 -16.46 -20.74 6.76
C ASP A 48 -17.12 -19.38 6.46
N ASN A 49 -16.35 -18.31 6.55
CA ASN A 49 -16.86 -16.97 6.25
C ASN A 49 -17.07 -16.76 4.74
N VAL A 50 -16.25 -17.37 3.89
CA VAL A 50 -16.48 -17.36 2.44
C VAL A 50 -17.77 -18.11 2.09
N TYR A 51 -18.03 -19.28 2.73
CA TYR A 51 -19.30 -19.99 2.56
C TYR A 51 -20.50 -19.18 3.05
N LYS A 52 -20.37 -18.36 4.09
CA LYS A 52 -21.42 -17.42 4.52
C LYS A 52 -21.65 -16.35 3.46
N LEU A 53 -20.58 -15.76 2.91
CA LEU A 53 -20.65 -14.76 1.86
C LEU A 53 -21.38 -15.29 0.61
N LEU A 54 -21.13 -16.55 0.19
CA LEU A 54 -21.80 -17.15 -0.97
C LEU A 54 -23.32 -17.19 -0.85
N LYS A 55 -23.88 -17.04 0.36
CA LYS A 55 -25.33 -16.99 0.62
C LYS A 55 -25.88 -15.55 0.54
N THR A 56 -25.03 -14.57 0.41
CA THR A 56 -25.38 -13.15 0.26
C THR A 56 -25.33 -12.76 -1.22
N LYS A 57 -25.82 -11.56 -1.54
CA LYS A 57 -25.80 -11.01 -2.91
C LYS A 57 -25.30 -9.58 -2.90
N PRO A 58 -24.03 -9.34 -2.55
CA PRO A 58 -23.47 -7.99 -2.64
C PRO A 58 -23.31 -7.60 -4.11
N ASP A 59 -23.25 -6.30 -4.38
CA ASP A 59 -22.97 -5.77 -5.73
C ASP A 59 -21.49 -5.99 -6.11
N VAL A 60 -20.61 -5.90 -5.12
CA VAL A 60 -19.16 -6.08 -5.29
C VAL A 60 -18.60 -7.03 -4.23
N ILE A 61 -17.66 -7.87 -4.61
CA ILE A 61 -16.84 -8.66 -3.70
C ILE A 61 -15.38 -8.30 -3.93
N MET A 62 -14.66 -7.89 -2.90
CA MET A 62 -13.23 -7.59 -2.97
C MET A 62 -12.42 -8.51 -2.06
N HIS A 63 -11.57 -9.32 -2.68
CA HIS A 63 -10.61 -10.20 -1.98
C HIS A 63 -9.25 -9.52 -1.86
N MET A 64 -8.75 -9.37 -0.63
CA MET A 64 -7.50 -8.68 -0.31
C MET A 64 -6.64 -9.57 0.61
N ASP A 65 -6.00 -10.59 0.06
CA ASP A 65 -5.22 -11.55 0.86
C ASP A 65 -3.81 -11.83 0.29
N TRP A 66 -3.07 -10.91 -0.04
CA TRP A 66 -1.62 -10.95 -0.35
C TRP A 66 -1.05 -12.35 -0.74
N GLY A 67 -1.82 -13.12 -1.52
CA GLY A 67 -1.41 -14.39 -2.08
C GLY A 67 -1.37 -15.61 -1.15
N ARG A 68 -1.78 -15.50 0.11
CA ARG A 68 -1.68 -16.61 1.08
C ARG A 68 -2.83 -17.60 0.99
N HIS A 69 -4.04 -17.09 0.77
CA HIS A 69 -5.26 -17.92 0.72
C HIS A 69 -5.46 -18.46 -0.69
N LEU A 70 -5.38 -19.77 -0.83
CA LEU A 70 -5.51 -20.50 -2.10
C LEU A 70 -6.72 -21.46 -2.11
N SER A 71 -7.74 -21.22 -1.27
CA SER A 71 -8.88 -22.11 -1.21
C SER A 71 -9.69 -22.11 -2.50
N PRO A 72 -10.01 -23.30 -3.06
CA PRO A 72 -10.87 -23.42 -4.25
C PRO A 72 -12.28 -22.84 -4.08
N VAL A 73 -12.74 -22.60 -2.85
CA VAL A 73 -14.05 -21.99 -2.60
C VAL A 73 -14.16 -20.59 -3.20
N LEU A 74 -13.02 -19.87 -3.35
CA LEU A 74 -12.98 -18.56 -4.01
C LEU A 74 -13.46 -18.62 -5.47
N SER A 75 -13.32 -19.76 -6.16
CA SER A 75 -13.83 -19.92 -7.52
C SER A 75 -15.35 -19.80 -7.61
N GLN A 76 -16.06 -19.98 -6.48
CA GLN A 76 -17.51 -19.92 -6.40
C GLN A 76 -18.03 -18.48 -6.21
N LEU A 77 -17.18 -17.50 -5.94
CA LEU A 77 -17.59 -16.11 -5.70
C LEU A 77 -18.38 -15.55 -6.90
N ARG A 78 -17.99 -15.88 -8.12
CA ARG A 78 -18.70 -15.44 -9.33
C ARG A 78 -20.12 -15.98 -9.43
N ASN A 79 -20.47 -17.07 -8.74
CA ASN A 79 -21.82 -17.60 -8.71
C ASN A 79 -22.80 -16.71 -7.94
N THR A 80 -22.31 -15.75 -7.16
CA THR A 80 -23.14 -14.76 -6.48
C THR A 80 -23.75 -13.74 -7.43
N GLY A 81 -23.17 -13.57 -8.62
CA GLY A 81 -23.49 -12.51 -9.58
C GLY A 81 -22.87 -11.15 -9.25
N ALA A 82 -22.06 -11.06 -8.20
CA ALA A 82 -21.31 -9.85 -7.83
C ALA A 82 -20.17 -9.58 -8.80
N PHE A 83 -19.74 -8.30 -8.91
CA PHE A 83 -18.47 -7.93 -9.53
C PHE A 83 -17.33 -8.34 -8.60
N CYS A 84 -16.55 -9.34 -8.99
CA CYS A 84 -15.52 -9.95 -8.16
C CYS A 84 -14.14 -9.33 -8.46
N ILE A 85 -13.53 -8.73 -7.45
CA ILE A 85 -12.22 -8.06 -7.53
C ILE A 85 -11.21 -8.80 -6.65
N MET A 86 -10.01 -9.02 -7.18
CA MET A 86 -8.85 -9.48 -6.41
C MET A 86 -7.83 -8.35 -6.29
N GLU A 87 -7.43 -7.99 -5.07
CA GLU A 87 -6.21 -7.22 -4.85
C GLU A 87 -5.05 -8.21 -4.73
N ALA A 88 -4.13 -8.12 -5.68
CA ALA A 88 -2.94 -8.97 -5.78
C ALA A 88 -1.77 -8.32 -5.02
N GLY A 89 -1.95 -8.15 -3.72
CA GLY A 89 -0.93 -7.58 -2.86
C GLY A 89 0.37 -8.37 -2.85
N ASP A 90 1.45 -7.69 -2.52
CA ASP A 90 2.82 -8.21 -2.55
C ASP A 90 3.28 -8.71 -3.94
N ASP A 91 2.64 -8.31 -5.05
CA ASP A 91 3.24 -8.44 -6.36
C ASP A 91 4.43 -7.45 -6.50
N PRO A 92 5.50 -7.82 -7.20
CA PRO A 92 5.66 -9.02 -8.04
C PRO A 92 6.03 -10.29 -7.27
N GLN A 93 6.33 -10.22 -5.98
CA GLN A 93 6.83 -11.34 -5.18
C GLN A 93 5.85 -12.52 -5.13
N ASN A 94 4.55 -12.23 -5.07
CA ASN A 94 3.51 -13.25 -4.99
C ASN A 94 2.80 -13.52 -6.33
N PHE A 95 3.31 -12.99 -7.44
CA PHE A 95 2.65 -13.08 -8.74
C PHE A 95 2.22 -14.50 -9.11
N GLU A 96 3.14 -15.49 -9.02
CA GLU A 96 2.82 -16.89 -9.39
C GLU A 96 1.75 -17.53 -8.50
N ARG A 97 1.57 -17.05 -7.27
CA ARG A 97 0.49 -17.47 -6.38
C ARG A 97 -0.82 -16.76 -6.71
N ASN A 98 -0.73 -15.49 -7.04
CA ASN A 98 -1.89 -14.67 -7.33
C ASN A 98 -2.50 -15.03 -8.69
N VAL A 99 -1.68 -15.26 -9.70
CA VAL A 99 -2.15 -15.56 -11.06
C VAL A 99 -2.99 -16.84 -11.16
N VAL A 100 -2.76 -17.82 -10.27
CA VAL A 100 -3.58 -19.04 -10.18
C VAL A 100 -5.03 -18.73 -9.82
N LYS A 101 -5.26 -17.66 -9.04
CA LYS A 101 -6.59 -17.20 -8.62
C LYS A 101 -7.26 -16.29 -9.66
N ALA A 102 -6.49 -15.70 -10.55
CA ALA A 102 -6.96 -14.69 -11.49
C ALA A 102 -8.22 -15.10 -12.28
N PRO A 103 -8.39 -16.36 -12.73
CA PRO A 103 -9.61 -16.82 -13.43
C PRO A 103 -10.90 -16.72 -12.59
N TRP A 104 -10.80 -16.58 -11.29
CA TRP A 104 -11.94 -16.53 -10.37
C TRP A 104 -12.52 -15.12 -10.18
N PHE A 105 -11.84 -14.09 -10.75
CA PHE A 105 -12.19 -12.69 -10.56
C PHE A 105 -12.46 -11.99 -11.90
N ASP A 106 -13.22 -10.92 -11.85
CA ASP A 106 -13.56 -10.10 -13.01
C ASP A 106 -12.56 -8.97 -13.23
N LEU A 107 -11.87 -8.56 -12.14
CA LEU A 107 -10.83 -7.52 -12.14
C LEU A 107 -9.72 -7.90 -11.17
N ILE A 108 -8.48 -7.66 -11.60
CA ILE A 108 -7.29 -7.80 -10.76
C ILE A 108 -6.68 -6.41 -10.56
N LEU A 109 -6.49 -6.05 -9.30
CA LEU A 109 -5.81 -4.84 -8.87
C LEU A 109 -4.44 -5.23 -8.32
N THR A 110 -3.36 -4.70 -8.89
CA THR A 110 -2.00 -5.01 -8.44
C THR A 110 -1.18 -3.74 -8.22
N PRO A 111 -0.36 -3.66 -7.16
CA PRO A 111 0.47 -2.49 -6.89
C PRO A 111 1.70 -2.36 -7.82
N ASP A 112 2.01 -3.40 -8.59
CA ASP A 112 3.20 -3.46 -9.46
C ASP A 112 2.82 -3.36 -10.94
N ALA A 113 3.37 -2.36 -11.63
CA ALA A 113 3.07 -2.10 -13.04
C ALA A 113 3.52 -3.25 -13.96
N ARG A 114 4.61 -3.95 -13.62
CA ARG A 114 5.12 -5.10 -14.39
C ARG A 114 4.15 -6.28 -14.29
N SER A 115 3.67 -6.53 -13.08
CA SER A 115 2.65 -7.56 -12.83
C SER A 115 1.33 -7.24 -13.52
N THR A 116 0.92 -5.95 -13.55
CA THR A 116 -0.27 -5.53 -14.30
C THR A 116 -0.16 -5.93 -15.77
N GLN A 117 0.96 -5.61 -16.41
CA GLN A 117 1.18 -5.96 -17.81
C GLN A 117 1.20 -7.48 -18.03
N GLU A 118 1.77 -8.23 -17.07
CA GLU A 118 1.82 -9.69 -17.17
C GLU A 118 0.44 -10.33 -17.01
N TYR A 119 -0.45 -9.83 -16.14
CA TYR A 119 -1.85 -10.25 -16.09
C TYR A 119 -2.57 -10.00 -17.42
N ILE A 120 -2.40 -8.80 -17.99
CA ILE A 120 -3.00 -8.44 -19.29
C ILE A 120 -2.49 -9.36 -20.41
N ASN A 121 -1.20 -9.64 -20.47
CA ASN A 121 -0.59 -10.55 -21.44
C ASN A 121 -1.15 -11.97 -21.35
N ARG A 122 -1.56 -12.41 -20.16
CA ARG A 122 -2.21 -13.70 -19.92
C ARG A 122 -3.73 -13.67 -20.15
N GLY A 123 -4.27 -12.55 -20.61
CA GLY A 123 -5.70 -12.40 -20.96
C GLY A 123 -6.62 -12.04 -19.81
N PHE A 124 -6.09 -11.60 -18.67
CA PHE A 124 -6.87 -11.15 -17.53
C PHE A 124 -7.13 -9.65 -17.60
N ASN A 125 -8.26 -9.22 -17.06
CA ASN A 125 -8.57 -7.81 -16.85
C ASN A 125 -7.84 -7.34 -15.59
N ALA A 126 -6.84 -6.49 -15.75
CA ALA A 126 -6.01 -6.01 -14.65
C ALA A 126 -5.75 -4.50 -14.74
N GLU A 127 -5.64 -3.87 -13.59
CA GLU A 127 -5.33 -2.45 -13.43
C GLU A 127 -4.16 -2.24 -12.47
N TRP A 128 -3.32 -1.27 -12.79
CA TRP A 128 -2.27 -0.81 -11.89
C TRP A 128 -2.88 0.00 -10.76
N TRP A 129 -2.96 -0.61 -9.61
CA TRP A 129 -3.54 -0.05 -8.39
C TRP A 129 -2.43 0.14 -7.36
N THR A 130 -1.64 1.21 -7.51
CA THR A 130 -0.45 1.42 -6.69
C THR A 130 -0.79 1.50 -5.20
N HIS A 131 0.22 1.31 -4.35
CA HIS A 131 0.09 1.65 -2.94
C HIS A 131 -0.34 3.10 -2.75
N PHE A 132 -0.80 3.43 -1.56
CA PHE A 132 -1.35 4.72 -1.21
C PHE A 132 -1.17 5.02 0.28
N ALA A 133 -1.38 6.28 0.68
CA ALA A 133 -1.52 6.67 2.07
C ALA A 133 -2.99 6.76 2.49
N ASP A 134 -3.32 6.25 3.67
CA ASP A 134 -4.59 6.56 4.34
C ASP A 134 -4.45 7.89 5.08
N THR A 135 -5.00 8.94 4.52
CA THR A 135 -4.89 10.31 5.06
C THR A 135 -5.65 10.52 6.39
N ARG A 136 -6.44 9.55 6.83
CA ARG A 136 -7.06 9.53 8.17
C ARG A 136 -6.08 9.09 9.24
N VAL A 137 -4.99 8.45 8.81
CA VAL A 137 -3.94 7.92 9.67
C VAL A 137 -2.64 8.67 9.46
N TYR A 138 -2.19 8.85 8.22
CA TYR A 138 -0.92 9.50 7.85
C TYR A 138 -1.14 10.94 7.45
N TYR A 139 -0.68 11.86 8.27
CA TYR A 139 -0.77 13.30 8.07
C TYR A 139 0.31 14.02 8.90
N PRO A 140 0.63 15.28 8.58
CA PRO A 140 1.57 16.06 9.36
C PRO A 140 1.01 16.31 10.77
N ILE A 141 1.79 16.01 11.80
CA ILE A 141 1.47 16.30 13.19
C ILE A 141 2.59 17.08 13.85
N ASN A 142 2.24 17.96 14.78
CA ASN A 142 3.22 18.73 15.53
C ASN A 142 3.83 17.85 16.64
N VAL A 143 4.95 17.22 16.32
CA VAL A 143 5.81 16.48 17.26
C VAL A 143 7.23 16.97 17.12
N GLU A 144 8.03 16.80 18.18
CA GLU A 144 9.46 17.12 18.14
C GLU A 144 10.17 16.24 17.09
N GLU A 145 10.89 16.87 16.14
CA GLU A 145 11.77 16.17 15.20
C GLU A 145 13.06 15.78 15.92
N LYS A 146 13.07 14.56 16.43
CA LYS A 146 14.19 14.01 17.22
C LYS A 146 15.32 13.44 16.38
N TYR A 147 15.01 13.06 15.14
CA TYR A 147 15.92 12.30 14.30
C TYR A 147 16.14 13.02 12.97
N VAL A 148 17.37 12.91 12.44
CA VAL A 148 17.68 13.37 11.08
C VAL A 148 16.88 12.57 10.06
N ALA A 149 16.82 11.24 10.24
CA ALA A 149 16.01 10.41 9.39
C ALA A 149 15.43 9.20 10.14
N VAL A 150 14.25 8.76 9.69
CA VAL A 150 13.60 7.56 10.20
C VAL A 150 13.27 6.60 9.06
N SER A 151 13.32 5.31 9.36
CA SER A 151 12.85 4.26 8.48
C SER A 151 12.02 3.26 9.28
N SER A 152 10.83 2.93 8.79
CA SER A 152 10.07 1.86 9.37
C SER A 152 10.31 0.57 8.61
N ARG A 153 10.88 -0.44 9.28
CA ARG A 153 11.06 -1.76 8.67
C ARG A 153 9.72 -2.37 8.33
N GLY A 154 9.62 -2.87 7.09
CA GLY A 154 8.71 -3.96 6.82
C GLY A 154 9.28 -5.31 7.32
N ARG A 155 8.64 -6.39 6.99
CA ARG A 155 9.16 -7.73 7.23
C ARG A 155 10.46 -7.94 6.42
N GLY A 156 11.58 -8.04 7.10
CA GLY A 156 12.92 -8.13 6.53
C GLY A 156 13.70 -6.83 6.64
N SER A 157 14.96 -6.92 7.01
CA SER A 157 15.88 -5.79 7.10
C SER A 157 16.46 -5.47 5.74
N SER A 158 16.63 -4.17 5.47
CA SER A 158 17.53 -3.72 4.41
C SER A 158 18.92 -3.55 5.02
N GLN A 159 19.92 -4.22 4.50
CA GLN A 159 21.29 -4.09 4.96
C GLN A 159 21.77 -2.63 4.91
N ILE A 160 21.33 -1.86 3.90
CA ILE A 160 21.65 -0.44 3.76
C ILE A 160 21.09 0.35 4.95
N LEU A 161 19.82 0.18 5.26
CA LEU A 161 19.16 0.93 6.35
C LEU A 161 19.69 0.54 7.73
N ASP A 162 19.99 -0.74 7.94
CA ASP A 162 20.62 -1.21 9.18
C ASP A 162 22.04 -0.64 9.34
N THR A 163 22.84 -0.64 8.27
CA THR A 163 24.20 -0.06 8.29
C THR A 163 24.17 1.44 8.56
N LEU A 164 23.20 2.18 7.96
CA LEU A 164 23.04 3.61 8.24
C LEU A 164 22.65 3.86 9.69
N ALA A 165 21.71 3.09 10.24
CA ALA A 165 21.27 3.22 11.62
C ALA A 165 22.41 2.89 12.61
N ASP A 166 23.22 1.88 12.34
CA ASP A 166 24.35 1.48 13.16
C ASP A 166 25.47 2.55 13.14
N TYR A 167 25.71 3.17 11.97
CA TYR A 167 26.75 4.18 11.81
C TYR A 167 26.34 5.54 12.44
N TYR A 168 25.12 6.00 12.16
CA TYR A 168 24.62 7.30 12.62
C TYR A 168 23.89 7.23 13.98
N LYS A 169 23.75 6.02 14.56
CA LYS A 169 23.15 5.79 15.91
C LYS A 169 21.86 6.58 16.14
N ASP A 170 21.91 7.49 17.10
CA ASP A 170 20.75 8.26 17.55
C ASP A 170 20.21 9.28 16.53
N GLN A 171 20.87 9.44 15.38
CA GLN A 171 20.43 10.38 14.33
C GLN A 171 19.55 9.69 13.27
N ILE A 172 19.81 8.41 12.99
CA ILE A 172 19.05 7.63 12.02
C ILE A 172 18.47 6.40 12.72
N ILE A 173 17.16 6.30 12.71
CA ILE A 173 16.45 5.17 13.34
C ILE A 173 15.79 4.30 12.28
N ASN A 174 16.16 3.04 12.26
CA ASN A 174 15.52 1.99 11.47
C ASN A 174 14.80 0.99 12.38
N GLN A 175 13.50 1.13 12.56
CA GLN A 175 12.72 0.35 13.54
C GLN A 175 11.41 -0.15 12.96
N ASN A 176 10.96 -1.33 13.37
CA ASN A 176 9.67 -1.92 13.01
C ASN A 176 8.69 -1.95 14.21
N GLY A 177 7.50 -2.48 13.98
CA GLY A 177 6.49 -2.66 15.03
C GLY A 177 5.57 -1.46 15.25
N TRP A 178 5.68 -0.46 14.41
CA TRP A 178 4.79 0.69 14.46
C TRP A 178 3.53 0.46 13.60
N GLU A 179 2.37 0.80 14.14
CA GLU A 179 1.07 0.67 13.46
C GLU A 179 0.19 1.89 13.68
N GLY A 180 -0.59 2.24 12.68
CA GLY A 180 -1.59 3.30 12.75
C GLY A 180 -1.00 4.63 13.23
N LYS A 181 -1.63 5.25 14.23
CA LYS A 181 -1.23 6.57 14.76
C LYS A 181 0.18 6.59 15.39
N GLU A 182 0.63 5.48 15.95
CA GLU A 182 2.00 5.41 16.49
C GLU A 182 3.04 5.41 15.34
N HIS A 183 2.73 4.77 14.22
CA HIS A 183 3.56 4.87 13.02
C HIS A 183 3.60 6.29 12.48
N THR A 184 2.47 6.98 12.46
CA THR A 184 2.41 8.40 12.07
C THR A 184 3.29 9.27 12.96
N LYS A 185 3.23 9.10 14.29
CA LYS A 185 4.11 9.82 15.21
C LYS A 185 5.59 9.53 14.95
N PHE A 186 5.91 8.26 14.71
CA PHE A 186 7.28 7.85 14.40
C PHE A 186 7.78 8.49 13.11
N LEU A 187 7.01 8.45 12.01
CA LEU A 187 7.39 9.10 10.75
C LEU A 187 7.57 10.62 10.92
N ASN A 188 6.69 11.27 11.68
CA ASN A 188 6.80 12.71 11.94
C ASN A 188 7.96 13.09 12.87
N SER A 189 8.53 12.15 13.64
CA SER A 189 9.66 12.42 14.52
C SER A 189 11.02 12.53 13.78
N GLY A 190 11.07 12.16 12.50
CA GLY A 190 12.22 12.40 11.64
C GLY A 190 12.06 13.64 10.79
N GLN A 191 13.16 14.28 10.42
CA GLN A 191 13.17 15.34 9.40
C GLN A 191 12.93 14.76 8.00
N MET A 192 13.40 13.53 7.79
CA MET A 192 13.30 12.78 6.54
C MET A 192 12.82 11.35 6.79
N VAL A 193 12.22 10.74 5.80
CA VAL A 193 11.88 9.31 5.78
C VAL A 193 12.78 8.60 4.77
N ILE A 194 13.52 7.59 5.23
CA ILE A 194 14.34 6.76 4.35
C ILE A 194 13.60 5.46 4.10
N GLN A 195 13.57 5.04 2.85
CA GLN A 195 12.95 3.81 2.41
C GLN A 195 13.95 3.01 1.55
N HIS A 196 13.87 1.70 1.62
CA HIS A 196 14.54 0.77 0.71
C HIS A 196 13.57 -0.35 0.34
N SER A 197 13.39 -0.59 -0.95
CA SER A 197 12.55 -1.66 -1.44
C SER A 197 13.13 -3.02 -1.08
N ARG A 198 12.26 -3.99 -0.84
CA ARG A 198 12.70 -5.34 -0.48
C ARG A 198 13.00 -6.20 -1.70
N TRP A 199 12.22 -6.00 -2.76
CA TRP A 199 12.26 -6.78 -3.99
C TRP A 199 12.27 -5.90 -5.25
N GLY A 200 12.70 -4.64 -5.13
CA GLY A 200 12.67 -3.67 -6.23
C GLY A 200 11.25 -3.26 -6.62
N GLU A 201 10.35 -3.12 -5.64
CA GLU A 201 8.96 -2.70 -5.79
C GLU A 201 8.71 -1.32 -5.21
N ILE A 202 7.67 -0.64 -5.69
CA ILE A 202 7.16 0.57 -5.06
C ILE A 202 6.52 0.16 -3.72
N THR A 203 6.99 0.74 -2.62
CA THR A 203 6.46 0.39 -1.31
C THR A 203 5.48 1.42 -0.78
N ARG A 204 4.57 1.01 0.08
CA ARG A 204 3.59 1.87 0.73
C ARG A 204 4.23 3.00 1.54
N ARG A 205 5.41 2.78 2.12
CA ARG A 205 6.12 3.76 2.95
C ARG A 205 6.49 5.05 2.23
N ILE A 206 6.66 5.01 0.90
CA ILE A 206 6.86 6.21 0.08
C ILE A 206 5.66 7.14 0.28
N PHE A 207 4.46 6.62 0.11
CA PHE A 207 3.21 7.40 0.23
C PHE A 207 2.93 7.81 1.68
N GLU A 208 3.19 6.93 2.65
CA GLU A 208 3.01 7.19 4.08
C GLU A 208 3.94 8.31 4.57
N GLY A 209 5.21 8.28 4.16
CA GLY A 209 6.19 9.32 4.48
C GLY A 209 5.83 10.68 3.87
N MET A 210 5.45 10.69 2.59
CA MET A 210 5.00 11.90 1.90
C MET A 210 3.71 12.46 2.52
N ALA A 211 2.75 11.60 2.85
CA ALA A 211 1.51 12.04 3.51
C ALA A 211 1.75 12.64 4.91
N CYS A 212 2.85 12.29 5.57
CA CYS A 212 3.31 12.95 6.79
C CYS A 212 4.06 14.28 6.54
N GLY A 213 4.14 14.75 5.28
CA GLY A 213 4.83 15.97 4.91
C GLY A 213 6.36 15.88 5.01
N LYS A 214 6.93 14.69 4.89
CA LYS A 214 8.37 14.46 5.01
C LYS A 214 9.02 14.26 3.64
N LEU A 215 10.28 14.76 3.51
CA LEU A 215 11.11 14.34 2.37
C LEU A 215 11.31 12.84 2.41
N VAL A 216 10.97 12.17 1.31
CA VAL A 216 11.21 10.73 1.14
C VAL A 216 12.47 10.52 0.30
N ILE A 217 13.42 9.77 0.87
CA ILE A 217 14.64 9.31 0.20
C ILE A 217 14.50 7.80 0.02
N THR A 218 14.47 7.30 -1.22
CA THR A 218 14.29 5.89 -1.52
C THR A 218 15.32 5.37 -2.51
N ASP A 219 15.54 4.06 -2.54
CA ASP A 219 16.36 3.42 -3.56
C ASP A 219 15.81 3.66 -4.97
N ARG A 220 16.72 3.82 -5.94
CA ARG A 220 16.34 3.93 -7.35
C ARG A 220 15.83 2.59 -7.85
N LEU A 221 14.55 2.54 -8.17
CA LEU A 221 13.93 1.36 -8.72
C LEU A 221 14.17 1.24 -10.23
N HIS A 222 13.96 0.03 -10.75
CA HIS A 222 13.99 -0.17 -12.20
C HIS A 222 12.87 0.64 -12.87
N LYS A 223 13.14 1.19 -14.04
CA LYS A 223 12.19 2.04 -14.80
C LYS A 223 10.83 1.39 -15.05
N ASP A 224 10.78 0.08 -15.17
CA ASP A 224 9.55 -0.67 -15.42
C ASP A 224 8.60 -0.70 -14.22
N THR A 225 9.05 -0.25 -13.03
CA THR A 225 8.16 0.00 -11.89
C THR A 225 7.28 1.21 -12.08
N LEU A 226 7.65 2.11 -13.00
CA LEU A 226 6.99 3.37 -13.31
C LEU A 226 6.96 4.35 -12.11
N LEU A 227 7.84 4.21 -11.10
CA LEU A 227 7.90 5.16 -9.98
C LEU A 227 8.17 6.59 -10.47
N ASP A 228 9.01 6.74 -11.52
CA ASP A 228 9.34 8.04 -12.12
C ASP A 228 8.14 8.72 -12.82
N THR A 229 7.06 7.96 -13.09
CA THR A 229 5.81 8.55 -13.62
C THR A 229 4.89 9.06 -12.50
N LEU A 230 5.09 8.58 -11.27
CA LEU A 230 4.33 9.02 -10.11
C LEU A 230 4.98 10.24 -9.44
N PHE A 231 6.32 10.25 -9.36
CA PHE A 231 7.10 11.28 -8.66
C PHE A 231 8.35 11.65 -9.45
N ILE A 232 8.64 12.94 -9.52
CA ILE A 232 9.80 13.48 -10.25
C ILE A 232 10.97 13.63 -9.27
N GLU A 233 12.13 13.03 -9.62
CA GLU A 233 13.35 13.14 -8.83
C GLU A 233 13.79 14.59 -8.66
N GLY A 234 14.13 14.99 -7.44
CA GLY A 234 14.56 16.34 -7.09
C GLY A 234 13.42 17.36 -7.02
N GLU A 235 12.20 17.00 -7.42
CA GLU A 235 11.01 17.85 -7.27
C GLU A 235 10.05 17.31 -6.21
N ASP A 236 9.74 16.01 -6.22
CA ASP A 236 8.76 15.37 -5.34
C ASP A 236 9.39 14.33 -4.40
N ILE A 237 10.54 13.75 -4.82
CA ILE A 237 11.18 12.62 -4.19
C ILE A 237 12.70 12.67 -4.44
N VAL A 238 13.47 11.98 -3.61
CA VAL A 238 14.92 11.81 -3.80
C VAL A 238 15.25 10.34 -3.93
N TYR A 239 16.03 9.97 -4.96
CA TYR A 239 16.51 8.60 -5.15
C TYR A 239 17.97 8.47 -4.75
N TYR A 240 18.36 7.30 -4.24
CA TYR A 240 19.76 6.93 -4.04
C TYR A 240 20.09 5.61 -4.75
N ASN A 241 21.35 5.43 -5.13
CA ASN A 241 21.81 4.27 -5.89
C ASN A 241 22.50 3.22 -5.00
N ASP A 242 23.17 3.66 -3.93
CA ASP A 242 23.90 2.81 -3.00
C ASP A 242 23.98 3.44 -1.60
N LEU A 243 24.66 2.76 -0.67
CA LEU A 243 24.82 3.19 0.70
C LEU A 243 25.51 4.55 0.84
N GLN A 244 26.56 4.80 0.04
CA GLN A 244 27.31 6.05 0.10
C GLN A 244 26.47 7.21 -0.42
N ASP A 245 25.81 7.05 -1.58
CA ASP A 245 24.91 8.05 -2.15
C ASP A 245 23.74 8.36 -1.21
N CYS A 246 23.18 7.34 -0.53
CA CYS A 246 22.15 7.55 0.49
C CYS A 246 22.67 8.43 1.65
N ALA A 247 23.85 8.10 2.18
CA ALA A 247 24.45 8.87 3.28
C ALA A 247 24.76 10.31 2.87
N GLU A 248 25.29 10.54 1.67
CA GLU A 248 25.57 11.87 1.13
C GLU A 248 24.29 12.71 0.98
N LYS A 249 23.20 12.13 0.48
CA LYS A 249 21.90 12.80 0.35
C LYS A 249 21.29 13.14 1.70
N ILE A 250 21.35 12.24 2.67
CA ILE A 250 20.91 12.53 4.04
C ILE A 250 21.69 13.71 4.62
N ALA A 251 23.03 13.70 4.49
CA ALA A 251 23.88 14.77 4.99
C ALA A 251 23.58 16.11 4.28
N PHE A 252 23.37 16.08 2.97
CA PHE A 252 23.00 17.26 2.19
C PHE A 252 21.68 17.86 2.69
N TYR A 253 20.59 17.09 2.69
CA TYR A 253 19.28 17.61 3.08
C TYR A 253 19.14 17.90 4.58
N ASN A 254 20.02 17.34 5.42
CA ASN A 254 20.11 17.74 6.82
C ASN A 254 20.66 19.18 6.98
N THR A 255 21.56 19.61 6.10
CA THR A 255 22.17 20.94 6.12
C THR A 255 21.50 21.95 5.18
N HIS A 256 20.56 21.52 4.36
CA HIS A 256 19.82 22.34 3.39
C HIS A 256 18.30 22.20 3.63
N PRO A 257 17.80 22.77 4.75
CA PRO A 257 16.38 22.60 5.14
C PRO A 257 15.41 23.21 4.15
N GLU A 258 15.75 24.29 3.46
CA GLU A 258 14.86 24.95 2.50
C GLU A 258 14.59 24.04 1.30
N GLU A 259 15.62 23.44 0.71
CA GLU A 259 15.48 22.49 -0.40
C GLU A 259 14.74 21.23 0.04
N ARG A 260 15.03 20.74 1.26
CA ARG A 260 14.33 19.60 1.84
C ARG A 260 12.83 19.86 1.94
N GLU A 261 12.44 21.01 2.47
CA GLU A 261 11.05 21.40 2.70
C GLU A 261 10.29 21.60 1.39
N ILE A 262 10.92 22.16 0.36
CA ILE A 262 10.31 22.32 -0.97
C ILE A 262 9.95 20.96 -1.55
N ILE A 263 10.88 20.01 -1.58
CA ILE A 263 10.64 18.68 -2.13
C ILE A 263 9.60 17.92 -1.28
N ALA A 264 9.70 18.01 0.05
CA ALA A 264 8.74 17.41 0.96
C ALA A 264 7.31 17.91 0.72
N GLN A 265 7.15 19.23 0.55
CA GLN A 265 5.85 19.84 0.27
C GLN A 265 5.28 19.43 -1.08
N ASN A 266 6.11 19.34 -2.12
CA ASN A 266 5.66 18.90 -3.43
C ASN A 266 5.21 17.43 -3.39
N GLY A 267 6.02 16.53 -2.80
CA GLY A 267 5.67 15.12 -2.62
C GLY A 267 4.37 14.93 -1.80
N TYR A 268 4.19 15.73 -0.75
CA TYR A 268 2.98 15.76 0.06
C TYR A 268 1.75 16.13 -0.78
N LEU A 269 1.80 17.26 -1.48
CA LEU A 269 0.68 17.73 -2.30
C LEU A 269 0.32 16.74 -3.40
N LYS A 270 1.31 16.19 -4.08
CA LYS A 270 1.11 15.18 -5.12
C LYS A 270 0.49 13.89 -4.58
N THR A 271 0.93 13.46 -3.40
CA THR A 271 0.34 12.31 -2.70
C THR A 271 -1.13 12.56 -2.37
N LEU A 272 -1.49 13.72 -1.84
CA LEU A 272 -2.89 14.06 -1.54
C LEU A 272 -3.77 14.12 -2.79
N GLN A 273 -3.23 14.59 -3.90
CA GLN A 273 -3.98 14.72 -5.15
C GLN A 273 -4.27 13.39 -5.84
N ALA A 274 -3.32 12.43 -5.77
CA ALA A 274 -3.37 11.26 -6.64
C ALA A 274 -3.15 9.91 -5.94
N HIS A 275 -2.67 9.89 -4.70
CA HIS A 275 -2.16 8.66 -4.08
C HIS A 275 -2.69 8.42 -2.66
N THR A 276 -3.99 8.65 -2.46
CA THR A 276 -4.68 8.35 -1.21
C THR A 276 -5.69 7.21 -1.38
N GLN A 277 -6.30 6.76 -0.30
CA GLN A 277 -7.42 5.81 -0.33
C GLN A 277 -8.58 6.29 -1.20
N VAL A 278 -8.77 7.61 -1.33
CA VAL A 278 -9.86 8.22 -2.11
C VAL A 278 -9.78 7.80 -3.57
N GLN A 279 -8.66 8.08 -4.24
CA GLN A 279 -8.47 7.76 -5.66
C GLN A 279 -8.45 6.24 -5.92
N ARG A 280 -8.03 5.44 -4.93
CA ARG A 280 -8.05 3.98 -5.04
C ARG A 280 -9.48 3.44 -5.04
N VAL A 281 -10.35 4.01 -4.22
CA VAL A 281 -11.78 3.67 -4.18
C VAL A 281 -12.52 4.24 -5.38
N ASP A 282 -12.16 5.45 -5.86
CA ASP A 282 -12.72 6.03 -7.09
C ASP A 282 -12.55 5.08 -8.28
N LEU A 283 -11.35 4.53 -8.46
CA LEU A 283 -11.09 3.56 -9.52
C LEU A 283 -11.99 2.32 -9.40
N ILE A 284 -12.17 1.77 -8.21
CA ILE A 284 -13.01 0.59 -8.00
C ILE A 284 -14.47 0.88 -8.37
N ILE A 285 -14.98 2.04 -7.94
CA ILE A 285 -16.36 2.45 -8.24
C ILE A 285 -16.54 2.63 -9.74
N GLU A 286 -15.62 3.34 -10.42
CA GLU A 286 -15.63 3.50 -11.87
C GLU A 286 -15.68 2.15 -12.61
N LYS A 287 -14.83 1.18 -12.20
CA LYS A 287 -14.80 -0.14 -12.84
C LYS A 287 -16.09 -0.92 -12.60
N TRP A 288 -16.69 -0.81 -11.42
CA TRP A 288 -17.97 -1.43 -11.13
C TRP A 288 -19.12 -0.81 -11.94
N GLU A 289 -19.19 0.52 -12.04
CA GLU A 289 -20.20 1.22 -12.86
C GLU A 289 -20.09 0.83 -14.34
N ASN A 290 -18.87 0.74 -14.87
CA ASN A 290 -18.60 0.27 -16.21
C ASN A 290 -18.98 -1.21 -16.43
N TYR A 291 -18.87 -2.06 -15.39
CA TYR A 291 -19.31 -3.44 -15.42
C TYR A 291 -20.85 -3.55 -15.47
N GLN A 292 -21.55 -2.72 -14.70
CA GLN A 292 -23.02 -2.69 -14.67
C GLN A 292 -23.63 -2.23 -16.00
N SER A 293 -22.89 -1.46 -16.79
CA SER A 293 -23.35 -0.89 -18.06
C SER A 293 -23.23 -1.85 -19.25
N ARG A 294 -22.68 -3.05 -19.04
CA ARG A 294 -22.51 -4.10 -20.05
C ARG A 294 -23.68 -5.05 -20.07
#